data_1b250807bfb7c29b23ba4e5389722c5a
#
_entry.id   1b250807bfb7c29b23ba4e5389722c5a
#
_cell.length_a   1.000
_cell.length_b   1.000
_cell.length_c   1.000
_cell.angle_alpha   90.00
_cell.angle_beta   90.00
_cell.angle_gamma   90.00
#
_symmetry.space_group_name_H-M   'P 1'
#
loop_
_entity.id
_entity.type
_entity.pdbx_description
1 polymer ?
#
loop_
_entity_poly.entity_id
_entity_poly.type
_entity_poly.pdbx_seq_one_letter_code
_entity_poly.pdbx_strand_id
1 'polypeptide(L)'
;MSAIETGLASGEYTYLPIERVYFGSGSISKLRNELNRIGSKRPFLLTGQSIAQKSDLIAQIENAAETKLAGVFSEIRQHAPLSGIRRAATAVREAKADSLISLGGGSSIDSTKIIVKELSEDFQHPAIPHIAVPTTLSAAEFSHVAGMTDEKLNRKTGFRDLRMVPRSIFLDPELTIPTPGWLWASSGIRSLDHAVEAVYSPNHQSYVDTLALEAIHLLFQNLKVSTENPTDLKSRLNCQLAAWMSFAGVFSVGTGLSHSIGRVIGATWNIPHGITSCITLSEVMRMEATRNPERLALIAKAEGKNIEGVPSEKAALEAADGVADLVRGLGLSKRLRDYGMRKDDLQKIARDVDSHESADALRILEKVW
;
A
#
# COMPACT_ATOMS: atom_id res chain seq x y z
N MET A 1 13.17 32.39 -5.07
CA MET A 1 11.94 32.10 -5.83
C MET A 1 12.38 31.91 -7.27
N SER A 2 12.76 30.70 -7.66
CA SER A 2 13.08 30.40 -9.07
C SER A 2 11.75 30.30 -9.81
N ALA A 3 11.71 30.84 -11.01
CA ALA A 3 10.59 30.85 -11.91
C ALA A 3 10.01 29.42 -12.05
N ILE A 4 8.79 29.26 -11.56
CA ILE A 4 7.92 28.19 -12.01
C ILE A 4 7.82 28.41 -13.52
N GLU A 5 8.17 27.41 -14.30
CA GLU A 5 8.02 27.44 -15.75
C GLU A 5 6.62 27.99 -16.08
N THR A 6 6.57 29.02 -16.89
CA THR A 6 5.36 29.72 -17.28
C THR A 6 4.47 28.96 -18.29
N GLY A 7 4.63 27.65 -18.37
CA GLY A 7 3.68 26.75 -19.04
C GLY A 7 2.52 26.50 -18.09
N LEU A 8 1.28 26.77 -18.50
CA LEU A 8 0.10 26.35 -17.76
C LEU A 8 0.16 24.85 -17.56
N ALA A 9 0.26 24.40 -16.29
CA ALA A 9 0.24 22.99 -15.97
C ALA A 9 -1.09 22.39 -16.45
N SER A 10 -1.03 21.32 -17.21
CA SER A 10 -2.20 20.59 -17.69
C SER A 10 -2.07 19.12 -17.27
N GLY A 11 -3.18 18.48 -16.90
CA GLY A 11 -3.17 17.08 -16.48
C GLY A 11 -4.57 16.58 -16.21
N GLU A 12 -4.68 15.29 -15.94
CA GLU A 12 -5.92 14.64 -15.57
C GLU A 12 -5.74 13.94 -14.21
N TYR A 13 -6.74 14.03 -13.37
CA TYR A 13 -6.82 13.30 -12.12
C TYR A 13 -8.14 12.54 -12.04
N THR A 14 -8.06 11.21 -11.94
CA THR A 14 -9.24 10.35 -11.85
C THR A 14 -9.53 9.99 -10.39
N TYR A 15 -10.68 10.42 -9.88
CA TYR A 15 -11.15 10.02 -8.55
C TYR A 15 -11.67 8.57 -8.58
N LEU A 16 -11.29 7.79 -7.58
CA LEU A 16 -11.89 6.48 -7.36
C LEU A 16 -13.25 6.63 -6.67
N PRO A 17 -14.20 5.69 -6.86
CA PRO A 17 -15.55 5.76 -6.30
C PRO A 17 -15.58 5.39 -4.80
N ILE A 18 -14.67 5.92 -3.99
CA ILE A 18 -14.67 5.83 -2.54
C ILE A 18 -15.68 6.85 -2.02
N GLU A 19 -16.73 6.39 -1.33
CA GLU A 19 -17.77 7.28 -0.85
C GLU A 19 -17.41 7.95 0.46
N ARG A 20 -16.72 7.22 1.37
CA ARG A 20 -16.34 7.72 2.70
C ARG A 20 -15.05 7.11 3.22
N VAL A 21 -14.29 7.93 3.92
CA VAL A 21 -13.16 7.49 4.75
C VAL A 21 -13.42 7.97 6.18
N TYR A 22 -13.57 7.04 7.09
CA TYR A 22 -13.64 7.30 8.52
C TYR A 22 -12.24 7.16 9.10
N PHE A 23 -11.78 8.12 9.88
CA PHE A 23 -10.46 8.07 10.47
C PHE A 23 -10.46 8.57 11.91
N GLY A 24 -9.47 8.13 12.68
CA GLY A 24 -9.27 8.47 14.10
C GLY A 24 -9.57 7.31 15.02
N SER A 25 -9.10 7.45 16.25
CA SER A 25 -9.28 6.48 17.33
C SER A 25 -10.76 6.22 17.59
N GLY A 26 -11.17 4.96 17.64
CA GLY A 26 -12.56 4.55 17.83
C GLY A 26 -13.47 4.82 16.63
N SER A 27 -12.93 5.18 15.45
CA SER A 27 -13.76 5.44 14.25
C SER A 27 -14.58 4.23 13.84
N ILE A 28 -14.16 3.02 14.17
CA ILE A 28 -14.86 1.78 13.90
C ILE A 28 -16.27 1.73 14.53
N SER A 29 -16.52 2.49 15.61
CA SER A 29 -17.85 2.60 16.23
C SER A 29 -18.93 3.11 15.27
N LYS A 30 -18.55 3.74 14.16
CA LYS A 30 -19.46 4.18 13.10
C LYS A 30 -19.84 3.07 12.12
N LEU A 31 -19.30 1.84 12.28
CA LEU A 31 -19.54 0.72 11.35
C LEU A 31 -21.03 0.39 11.22
N ARG A 32 -21.77 0.37 12.33
CA ARG A 32 -23.24 0.15 12.32
C ARG A 32 -23.96 1.16 11.44
N ASN A 33 -23.63 2.44 11.60
CA ASN A 33 -24.26 3.49 10.82
C ASN A 33 -23.91 3.36 9.33
N GLU A 34 -22.69 2.94 9.02
CA GLU A 34 -22.25 2.74 7.64
C GLU A 34 -22.93 1.52 6.99
N LEU A 35 -23.06 0.40 7.72
CA LEU A 35 -23.82 -0.76 7.25
C LEU A 35 -25.27 -0.39 6.95
N ASN A 36 -25.93 0.38 7.82
CA ASN A 36 -27.29 0.89 7.59
C ASN A 36 -27.35 1.80 6.34
N ARG A 37 -26.36 2.69 6.16
CA ARG A 37 -26.30 3.61 5.02
C ARG A 37 -26.21 2.87 3.69
N ILE A 38 -25.43 1.80 3.63
CA ILE A 38 -25.30 0.99 2.40
C ILE A 38 -26.43 -0.06 2.26
N GLY A 39 -27.35 -0.12 3.23
CA GLY A 39 -28.50 -1.06 3.23
C GLY A 39 -28.11 -2.49 3.58
N SER A 40 -26.95 -2.72 4.18
CA SER A 40 -26.48 -4.07 4.53
C SER A 40 -27.22 -4.63 5.76
N LYS A 41 -27.68 -5.87 5.62
CA LYS A 41 -28.31 -6.67 6.68
C LYS A 41 -27.54 -7.95 6.99
N ARG A 42 -26.67 -8.36 6.08
CA ARG A 42 -25.95 -9.63 6.13
C ARG A 42 -24.45 -9.41 5.79
N PRO A 43 -23.73 -8.57 6.58
CA PRO A 43 -22.31 -8.34 6.34
C PRO A 43 -21.49 -9.61 6.57
N PHE A 44 -20.49 -9.86 5.74
CA PHE A 44 -19.57 -10.99 5.83
C PHE A 44 -18.14 -10.50 6.03
N LEU A 45 -17.43 -11.04 7.01
CA LEU A 45 -16.06 -10.64 7.36
C LEU A 45 -15.04 -11.55 6.70
N LEU A 46 -14.03 -10.93 6.08
CA LEU A 46 -12.89 -11.59 5.44
C LEU A 46 -11.60 -11.13 6.11
N THR A 47 -10.81 -12.06 6.63
CA THR A 47 -9.57 -11.75 7.34
C THR A 47 -8.53 -12.87 7.21
N GLY A 48 -7.32 -12.61 7.69
CA GLY A 48 -6.25 -13.61 7.75
C GLY A 48 -6.23 -14.39 9.06
N GLN A 49 -5.67 -15.60 9.01
CA GLN A 49 -5.57 -16.50 10.15
C GLN A 49 -4.83 -15.87 11.35
N SER A 50 -3.80 -15.04 11.09
CA SER A 50 -3.06 -14.39 12.18
C SER A 50 -3.94 -13.44 13.01
N ILE A 51 -4.84 -12.69 12.36
CA ILE A 51 -5.79 -11.81 13.06
C ILE A 51 -6.77 -12.66 13.88
N ALA A 52 -7.33 -13.68 13.26
CA ALA A 52 -8.32 -14.54 13.92
C ALA A 52 -7.77 -15.29 15.16
N GLN A 53 -6.50 -15.65 15.16
CA GLN A 53 -5.90 -16.45 16.23
C GLN A 53 -5.14 -15.63 17.28
N LYS A 54 -4.67 -14.42 16.92
CA LYS A 54 -3.73 -13.66 17.75
C LYS A 54 -4.25 -12.30 18.20
N SER A 55 -5.50 -11.99 17.91
CA SER A 55 -6.13 -10.73 18.32
C SER A 55 -7.63 -10.92 18.56
N ASP A 56 -8.24 -9.94 19.18
CA ASP A 56 -9.68 -9.83 19.42
C ASP A 56 -10.40 -8.96 18.36
N LEU A 57 -9.71 -8.60 17.28
CA LEU A 57 -10.23 -7.68 16.29
C LEU A 57 -11.53 -8.15 15.63
N ILE A 58 -11.75 -9.47 15.46
CA ILE A 58 -13.01 -9.99 14.93
C ILE A 58 -14.16 -9.62 15.88
N ALA A 59 -13.97 -9.83 17.19
CA ALA A 59 -14.99 -9.48 18.18
C ALA A 59 -15.24 -7.97 18.25
N GLN A 60 -14.20 -7.15 18.05
CA GLN A 60 -14.37 -5.70 17.98
C GLN A 60 -15.20 -5.29 16.76
N ILE A 61 -14.99 -5.92 15.59
CA ILE A 61 -15.82 -5.68 14.38
C ILE A 61 -17.26 -6.13 14.61
N GLU A 62 -17.48 -7.32 15.22
CA GLU A 62 -18.83 -7.82 15.54
C GLU A 62 -19.57 -6.87 16.47
N ASN A 63 -18.89 -6.39 17.52
CA ASN A 63 -19.46 -5.43 18.45
C ASN A 63 -19.79 -4.09 17.75
N ALA A 64 -18.88 -3.57 16.93
CA ALA A 64 -19.09 -2.31 16.22
C ALA A 64 -20.18 -2.40 15.14
N ALA A 65 -20.39 -3.58 14.56
CA ALA A 65 -21.44 -3.81 13.58
C ALA A 65 -22.84 -3.79 14.22
N GLU A 66 -22.96 -4.08 15.53
CA GLU A 66 -24.21 -4.22 16.27
C GLU A 66 -25.26 -5.08 15.53
N THR A 67 -24.78 -5.99 14.71
CA THR A 67 -25.59 -6.95 13.95
C THR A 67 -24.80 -8.24 13.78
N LYS A 68 -25.50 -9.37 13.71
CA LYS A 68 -24.85 -10.66 13.48
C LYS A 68 -24.22 -10.68 12.10
N LEU A 69 -22.94 -10.96 12.01
CA LEU A 69 -22.27 -11.22 10.74
C LEU A 69 -22.91 -12.45 10.07
N ALA A 70 -23.09 -12.41 8.75
CA ALA A 70 -23.55 -13.54 7.96
C ALA A 70 -22.54 -14.72 8.02
N GLY A 71 -21.28 -14.40 8.23
CA GLY A 71 -20.20 -15.34 8.44
C GLY A 71 -18.85 -14.65 8.53
N VAL A 72 -17.83 -15.44 8.87
CA VAL A 72 -16.44 -15.03 8.93
C VAL A 72 -15.60 -16.03 8.18
N PHE A 73 -14.77 -15.57 7.24
CA PHE A 73 -13.72 -16.36 6.62
C PHE A 73 -12.36 -15.85 7.05
N SER A 74 -11.61 -16.67 7.79
CA SER A 74 -10.34 -16.27 8.44
C SER A 74 -9.10 -16.95 7.86
N GLU A 75 -9.19 -17.51 6.67
CA GLU A 75 -8.10 -18.27 6.04
C GLU A 75 -7.43 -17.52 4.87
N ILE A 76 -7.58 -16.20 4.80
CA ILE A 76 -6.86 -15.40 3.81
C ILE A 76 -5.35 -15.50 4.07
N ARG A 77 -4.59 -15.85 3.04
CA ARG A 77 -3.14 -16.00 3.10
C ARG A 77 -2.43 -14.86 2.36
N GLN A 78 -1.14 -14.70 2.68
CA GLN A 78 -0.27 -13.76 1.99
C GLN A 78 -0.29 -14.03 0.46
N HIS A 79 -0.17 -12.95 -0.33
CA HIS A 79 -0.24 -12.97 -1.79
C HIS A 79 -1.56 -13.46 -2.39
N ALA A 80 -2.63 -13.51 -1.60
CA ALA A 80 -3.99 -13.80 -2.08
C ALA A 80 -4.06 -15.02 -3.02
N PRO A 81 -3.76 -16.27 -2.54
CA PRO A 81 -3.82 -17.45 -3.38
C PRO A 81 -5.23 -17.69 -3.93
N LEU A 82 -5.34 -18.04 -5.23
CA LEU A 82 -6.62 -18.22 -5.92
C LEU A 82 -7.49 -19.30 -5.25
N SER A 83 -6.90 -20.37 -4.76
CA SER A 83 -7.63 -21.44 -4.06
C SER A 83 -8.34 -20.93 -2.79
N GLY A 84 -7.68 -20.05 -2.03
CA GLY A 84 -8.24 -19.39 -0.86
C GLY A 84 -9.37 -18.42 -1.21
N ILE A 85 -9.18 -17.62 -2.25
CA ILE A 85 -10.19 -16.68 -2.77
C ILE A 85 -11.46 -17.43 -3.16
N ARG A 86 -11.35 -18.52 -3.92
CA ARG A 86 -12.51 -19.34 -4.34
C ARG A 86 -13.26 -19.94 -3.17
N ARG A 87 -12.57 -20.46 -2.15
CA ARG A 87 -13.25 -20.95 -0.92
C ARG A 87 -13.98 -19.82 -0.21
N ALA A 88 -13.35 -18.66 -0.08
CA ALA A 88 -13.98 -17.49 0.53
C ALA A 88 -15.21 -17.01 -0.27
N ALA A 89 -15.12 -16.94 -1.60
CA ALA A 89 -16.25 -16.58 -2.46
C ALA A 89 -17.43 -17.57 -2.33
N THR A 90 -17.15 -18.88 -2.22
CA THR A 90 -18.18 -19.91 -1.96
C THR A 90 -18.84 -19.67 -0.60
N ALA A 91 -18.06 -19.44 0.46
CA ALA A 91 -18.62 -19.16 1.80
C ALA A 91 -19.49 -17.89 1.81
N VAL A 92 -19.09 -16.84 1.09
CA VAL A 92 -19.87 -15.60 0.94
C VAL A 92 -21.22 -15.87 0.26
N ARG A 93 -21.24 -16.67 -0.85
CA ARG A 93 -22.48 -17.04 -1.55
C ARG A 93 -23.42 -17.88 -0.68
N GLU A 94 -22.90 -18.91 0.01
CA GLU A 94 -23.67 -19.78 0.90
C GLU A 94 -24.27 -19.01 2.07
N ALA A 95 -23.52 -18.03 2.60
CA ALA A 95 -24.02 -17.13 3.63
C ALA A 95 -25.04 -16.11 3.12
N LYS A 96 -25.28 -16.02 1.81
CA LYS A 96 -26.13 -14.99 1.17
C LYS A 96 -25.77 -13.59 1.68
N ALA A 97 -24.48 -13.29 1.72
CA ALA A 97 -23.99 -12.00 2.19
C ALA A 97 -24.39 -10.88 1.23
N ASP A 98 -24.73 -9.71 1.76
CA ASP A 98 -25.11 -8.52 0.99
C ASP A 98 -24.05 -7.40 1.06
N SER A 99 -23.03 -7.58 1.87
CA SER A 99 -21.83 -6.72 1.93
C SER A 99 -20.63 -7.49 2.45
N LEU A 100 -19.43 -6.99 2.14
CA LEU A 100 -18.17 -7.58 2.58
C LEU A 100 -17.40 -6.58 3.43
N ILE A 101 -16.79 -7.08 4.51
CA ILE A 101 -15.86 -6.33 5.34
C ILE A 101 -14.50 -7.02 5.23
N SER A 102 -13.47 -6.32 4.73
CA SER A 102 -12.10 -6.82 4.80
C SER A 102 -11.40 -6.25 6.03
N LEU A 103 -10.89 -7.12 6.89
CA LEU A 103 -10.10 -6.74 8.07
C LEU A 103 -8.68 -7.28 7.89
N GLY A 104 -7.68 -6.38 7.86
CA GLY A 104 -6.28 -6.79 7.76
C GLY A 104 -5.44 -5.96 6.80
N GLY A 105 -4.30 -6.52 6.37
CA GLY A 105 -3.41 -5.89 5.42
C GLY A 105 -3.83 -6.07 3.96
N GLY A 106 -2.96 -5.67 3.04
CA GLY A 106 -3.21 -5.69 1.60
C GLY A 106 -3.74 -7.03 1.07
N SER A 107 -3.25 -8.17 1.57
CA SER A 107 -3.75 -9.49 1.12
C SER A 107 -5.22 -9.73 1.44
N SER A 108 -5.71 -9.30 2.61
CA SER A 108 -7.13 -9.39 2.97
C SER A 108 -7.98 -8.47 2.08
N ILE A 109 -7.51 -7.25 1.86
CA ILE A 109 -8.19 -6.27 1.03
C ILE A 109 -8.22 -6.72 -0.44
N ASP A 110 -7.09 -7.16 -1.00
CA ASP A 110 -7.01 -7.62 -2.40
C ASP A 110 -7.83 -8.89 -2.63
N SER A 111 -7.80 -9.85 -1.70
CA SER A 111 -8.68 -11.04 -1.80
C SER A 111 -10.15 -10.64 -1.83
N THR A 112 -10.56 -9.71 -0.96
CA THR A 112 -11.95 -9.22 -0.93
C THR A 112 -12.33 -8.50 -2.21
N LYS A 113 -11.45 -7.68 -2.78
CA LYS A 113 -11.65 -7.03 -4.08
C LYS A 113 -11.89 -8.03 -5.20
N ILE A 114 -11.10 -9.11 -5.24
CA ILE A 114 -11.26 -10.15 -6.26
C ILE A 114 -12.58 -10.90 -6.06
N ILE A 115 -12.97 -11.16 -4.81
CA ILE A 115 -14.28 -11.75 -4.49
C ILE A 115 -15.42 -10.83 -4.95
N VAL A 116 -15.33 -9.51 -4.71
CA VAL A 116 -16.30 -8.53 -5.23
C VAL A 116 -16.40 -8.65 -6.75
N LYS A 117 -15.28 -8.71 -7.46
CA LYS A 117 -15.25 -8.87 -8.92
C LYS A 117 -15.93 -10.17 -9.36
N GLU A 118 -15.55 -11.31 -8.75
CA GLU A 118 -16.14 -12.63 -9.09
C GLU A 118 -17.64 -12.70 -8.83
N LEU A 119 -18.12 -12.04 -7.76
CA LEU A 119 -19.56 -12.00 -7.43
C LEU A 119 -20.35 -11.01 -8.31
N SER A 120 -19.66 -10.11 -9.01
CA SER A 120 -20.23 -9.06 -9.85
C SER A 120 -20.04 -9.34 -11.35
N GLU A 121 -19.79 -10.59 -11.75
CA GLU A 121 -19.65 -10.96 -13.17
C GLU A 121 -20.94 -10.79 -13.96
N ASP A 122 -22.09 -10.82 -13.30
CA ASP A 122 -23.36 -10.42 -13.87
C ASP A 122 -23.50 -8.89 -13.84
N PHE A 123 -23.22 -8.25 -14.97
CA PHE A 123 -23.33 -6.79 -15.13
C PHE A 123 -24.73 -6.20 -14.91
N GLN A 124 -25.74 -7.04 -14.69
CA GLN A 124 -27.11 -6.60 -14.43
C GLN A 124 -27.35 -6.18 -12.98
N HIS A 125 -26.42 -6.54 -12.06
CA HIS A 125 -26.53 -6.20 -10.65
C HIS A 125 -25.40 -5.30 -10.18
N PRO A 126 -25.67 -4.36 -9.25
CA PRO A 126 -24.61 -3.57 -8.61
C PRO A 126 -23.60 -4.48 -7.91
N ALA A 127 -22.32 -4.10 -7.91
CA ALA A 127 -21.29 -4.81 -7.16
C ALA A 127 -21.66 -4.88 -5.67
N ILE A 128 -21.38 -6.02 -5.05
CA ILE A 128 -21.54 -6.18 -3.61
C ILE A 128 -20.69 -5.13 -2.87
N PRO A 129 -21.27 -4.33 -1.95
CA PRO A 129 -20.54 -3.30 -1.25
C PRO A 129 -19.38 -3.87 -0.44
N HIS A 130 -18.22 -3.23 -0.52
CA HIS A 130 -17.02 -3.56 0.24
C HIS A 130 -16.67 -2.44 1.21
N ILE A 131 -16.48 -2.78 2.49
CA ILE A 131 -15.95 -1.91 3.55
C ILE A 131 -14.55 -2.42 3.88
N ALA A 132 -13.53 -1.56 3.81
CA ALA A 132 -12.16 -1.93 4.16
C ALA A 132 -11.77 -1.39 5.54
N VAL A 133 -11.17 -2.26 6.35
CA VAL A 133 -10.60 -1.95 7.68
C VAL A 133 -9.12 -2.37 7.67
N PRO A 134 -8.22 -1.50 7.15
CA PRO A 134 -6.81 -1.82 7.04
C PRO A 134 -6.12 -1.84 8.40
N THR A 135 -5.25 -2.83 8.61
CA THR A 135 -4.38 -2.91 9.77
C THR A 135 -2.91 -2.68 9.44
N THR A 136 -2.57 -2.43 8.17
CA THR A 136 -1.23 -2.10 7.67
C THR A 136 -1.25 -0.82 6.87
N LEU A 137 -0.09 -0.34 6.46
CA LEU A 137 0.08 0.88 5.67
C LEU A 137 0.22 0.60 4.16
N SER A 138 -0.33 -0.51 3.65
CA SER A 138 -0.17 -0.91 2.25
C SER A 138 -0.91 -0.03 1.25
N ALA A 139 -1.89 0.75 1.72
CA ALA A 139 -2.79 1.58 0.92
C ALA A 139 -3.61 0.82 -0.14
N ALA A 140 -3.71 -0.52 -0.03
CA ALA A 140 -4.47 -1.36 -0.97
C ALA A 140 -5.95 -0.97 -1.05
N GLU A 141 -6.52 -0.44 0.03
CA GLU A 141 -7.88 0.07 0.13
C GLU A 141 -8.18 1.26 -0.79
N PHE A 142 -7.16 2.00 -1.18
CA PHE A 142 -7.26 3.17 -2.07
C PHE A 142 -6.99 2.82 -3.54
N SER A 143 -7.30 1.60 -3.96
CA SER A 143 -6.93 1.06 -5.25
C SER A 143 -8.07 0.31 -5.92
N HIS A 144 -8.19 0.43 -7.25
CA HIS A 144 -9.03 -0.41 -8.11
C HIS A 144 -8.25 -1.58 -8.73
N VAL A 145 -7.05 -1.83 -8.24
CA VAL A 145 -6.19 -2.95 -8.66
C VAL A 145 -6.08 -3.95 -7.51
N ALA A 146 -6.09 -5.23 -7.82
CA ALA A 146 -5.81 -6.30 -6.87
C ALA A 146 -4.96 -7.38 -7.53
N GLY A 147 -4.02 -7.94 -6.76
CA GLY A 147 -3.18 -9.04 -7.21
C GLY A 147 -3.54 -10.35 -6.53
N MET A 148 -3.52 -11.45 -7.29
CA MET A 148 -3.62 -12.81 -6.76
C MET A 148 -2.49 -13.69 -7.29
N THR A 149 -2.24 -14.81 -6.61
CA THR A 149 -1.33 -15.85 -7.08
C THR A 149 -2.13 -17.06 -7.57
N ASP A 150 -1.96 -17.40 -8.85
CA ASP A 150 -2.42 -18.69 -9.36
C ASP A 150 -1.38 -19.74 -8.98
N GLU A 151 -1.73 -20.58 -8.00
CA GLU A 151 -0.82 -21.59 -7.43
C GLU A 151 -0.51 -22.70 -8.43
N LYS A 152 -1.41 -22.98 -9.39
CA LYS A 152 -1.21 -24.02 -10.41
C LYS A 152 -0.21 -23.57 -11.47
N LEU A 153 -0.28 -22.29 -11.84
CA LEU A 153 0.61 -21.69 -12.84
C LEU A 153 1.86 -21.07 -12.21
N ASN A 154 1.95 -21.06 -10.87
CA ASN A 154 2.97 -20.34 -10.11
C ASN A 154 3.19 -18.90 -10.62
N ARG A 155 2.08 -18.23 -10.91
CA ARG A 155 2.08 -16.91 -11.57
C ARG A 155 1.20 -15.92 -10.80
N LYS A 156 1.72 -14.70 -10.60
CA LYS A 156 0.91 -13.56 -10.17
C LYS A 156 0.09 -13.01 -11.34
N THR A 157 -1.20 -12.78 -11.07
CA THR A 157 -2.12 -12.14 -12.00
C THR A 157 -2.73 -10.93 -11.31
N GLY A 158 -2.75 -9.79 -12.00
CA GLY A 158 -3.40 -8.58 -11.53
C GLY A 158 -4.72 -8.33 -12.25
N PHE A 159 -5.68 -7.77 -11.53
CA PHE A 159 -6.96 -7.31 -12.07
C PHE A 159 -7.08 -5.81 -11.85
N ARG A 160 -7.76 -5.15 -12.79
CA ARG A 160 -8.11 -3.74 -12.68
C ARG A 160 -9.60 -3.59 -12.98
N ASP A 161 -10.37 -3.10 -11.98
CA ASP A 161 -11.81 -2.90 -12.12
C ASP A 161 -12.30 -1.90 -11.06
N LEU A 162 -13.02 -0.87 -11.46
CA LEU A 162 -13.56 0.13 -10.53
C LEU A 162 -14.56 -0.45 -9.52
N ARG A 163 -15.22 -1.57 -9.85
CA ARG A 163 -16.13 -2.27 -8.94
C ARG A 163 -15.43 -2.85 -7.71
N MET A 164 -14.11 -3.09 -7.79
CA MET A 164 -13.29 -3.61 -6.69
C MET A 164 -12.95 -2.55 -5.64
N VAL A 165 -13.20 -1.27 -5.91
CA VAL A 165 -12.89 -0.20 -4.98
C VAL A 165 -13.80 -0.30 -3.75
N PRO A 166 -13.27 -0.30 -2.51
CA PRO A 166 -14.08 -0.22 -1.31
C PRO A 166 -14.96 1.03 -1.32
N ARG A 167 -16.25 0.88 -1.01
CA ARG A 167 -17.17 2.03 -0.86
C ARG A 167 -16.82 2.88 0.35
N SER A 168 -16.35 2.22 1.42
CA SER A 168 -16.00 2.89 2.66
C SER A 168 -14.76 2.28 3.28
N ILE A 169 -13.97 3.12 3.96
CA ILE A 169 -12.70 2.75 4.58
C ILE A 169 -12.69 3.25 6.01
N PHE A 170 -12.18 2.44 6.94
CA PHE A 170 -12.03 2.80 8.35
C PHE A 170 -10.55 2.79 8.72
N LEU A 171 -9.96 3.97 8.91
CA LEU A 171 -8.58 4.15 9.37
C LEU A 171 -8.59 4.35 10.89
N ASP A 172 -8.76 3.26 11.63
CA ASP A 172 -8.74 3.27 13.08
C ASP A 172 -7.38 2.80 13.62
N PRO A 173 -6.59 3.67 14.26
CA PRO A 173 -5.27 3.32 14.75
C PRO A 173 -5.30 2.25 15.84
N GLU A 174 -6.38 2.12 16.62
CA GLU A 174 -6.52 1.10 17.66
C GLU A 174 -6.50 -0.31 17.07
N LEU A 175 -7.17 -0.51 15.92
CA LEU A 175 -7.23 -1.80 15.24
C LEU A 175 -5.90 -2.21 14.61
N THR A 176 -4.93 -1.30 14.55
CA THR A 176 -3.61 -1.58 13.99
C THR A 176 -2.61 -2.08 15.05
N ILE A 177 -2.89 -1.90 16.36
CA ILE A 177 -1.98 -2.23 17.46
C ILE A 177 -1.45 -3.68 17.38
N PRO A 178 -2.28 -4.70 17.08
CA PRO A 178 -1.81 -6.09 17.00
C PRO A 178 -0.92 -6.40 15.79
N THR A 179 -0.75 -5.45 14.87
CA THR A 179 0.09 -5.65 13.68
C THR A 179 1.56 -5.76 14.09
N PRO A 180 2.26 -6.83 13.68
CA PRO A 180 3.68 -6.98 13.99
C PRO A 180 4.50 -5.77 13.53
N GLY A 181 5.42 -5.28 14.38
CA GLY A 181 6.21 -4.07 14.11
C GLY A 181 6.95 -4.09 12.77
N TRP A 182 7.54 -5.24 12.39
CA TRP A 182 8.21 -5.38 11.10
C TRP A 182 7.25 -5.22 9.90
N LEU A 183 5.99 -5.68 10.04
CA LEU A 183 4.98 -5.58 8.98
C LEU A 183 4.43 -4.16 8.89
N TRP A 184 4.19 -3.52 10.04
CA TRP A 184 3.82 -2.11 10.12
C TRP A 184 4.88 -1.24 9.46
N ALA A 185 6.13 -1.35 9.89
CA ALA A 185 7.25 -0.59 9.37
C ALA A 185 7.46 -0.80 7.87
N SER A 186 7.53 -2.06 7.40
CA SER A 186 7.77 -2.34 5.99
C SER A 186 6.62 -1.88 5.09
N SER A 187 5.36 -1.98 5.55
CA SER A 187 4.24 -1.42 4.80
C SER A 187 4.25 0.12 4.79
N GLY A 188 4.78 0.77 5.84
CA GLY A 188 5.02 2.22 5.86
C GLY A 188 6.09 2.65 4.86
N ILE A 189 7.19 1.88 4.74
CA ILE A 189 8.20 2.13 3.69
C ILE A 189 7.58 1.93 2.28
N ARG A 190 6.62 1.00 2.13
CA ARG A 190 5.88 0.88 0.86
C ARG A 190 5.06 2.13 0.54
N SER A 191 4.38 2.71 1.54
CA SER A 191 3.68 4.00 1.37
C SER A 191 4.66 5.14 1.06
N LEU A 192 5.84 5.15 1.69
CA LEU A 192 6.90 6.11 1.37
C LEU A 192 7.35 5.98 -0.09
N ASP A 193 7.51 4.75 -0.58
CA ASP A 193 7.88 4.45 -1.96
C ASP A 193 6.84 5.01 -2.97
N HIS A 194 5.53 4.85 -2.69
CA HIS A 194 4.47 5.48 -3.49
C HIS A 194 4.63 7.00 -3.57
N ALA A 195 4.84 7.65 -2.43
CA ALA A 195 4.96 9.11 -2.36
C ALA A 195 6.22 9.61 -3.06
N VAL A 196 7.37 8.96 -2.82
CA VAL A 196 8.65 9.33 -3.42
C VAL A 196 8.60 9.22 -4.94
N GLU A 197 8.11 8.09 -5.47
CA GLU A 197 8.00 7.89 -6.91
C GLU A 197 6.98 8.85 -7.55
N ALA A 198 5.92 9.21 -6.86
CA ALA A 198 4.97 10.21 -7.34
C ALA A 198 5.61 11.60 -7.47
N VAL A 199 6.50 12.00 -6.54
CA VAL A 199 7.16 13.30 -6.57
C VAL A 199 8.07 13.45 -7.79
N TYR A 200 8.86 12.45 -8.17
CA TYR A 200 9.76 12.54 -9.32
C TYR A 200 9.19 11.95 -10.62
N SER A 201 7.93 11.51 -10.61
CA SER A 201 7.27 11.02 -11.82
C SER A 201 7.34 12.05 -12.96
N PRO A 202 7.58 11.66 -14.21
CA PRO A 202 7.49 12.56 -15.36
C PRO A 202 6.07 13.14 -15.55
N ASN A 203 5.06 12.47 -15.00
CA ASN A 203 3.66 12.90 -15.02
C ASN A 203 3.22 13.60 -13.73
N HIS A 204 4.19 14.06 -12.90
CA HIS A 204 3.88 14.74 -11.64
C HIS A 204 2.93 15.92 -11.82
N GLN A 205 2.13 16.23 -10.82
CA GLN A 205 1.20 17.34 -10.86
C GLN A 205 1.01 17.92 -9.45
N SER A 206 0.78 19.23 -9.36
CA SER A 206 0.78 19.99 -8.10
C SER A 206 -0.14 19.41 -7.02
N TYR A 207 -1.30 18.86 -7.41
CA TYR A 207 -2.23 18.22 -6.47
C TYR A 207 -1.61 16.98 -5.84
N VAL A 208 -1.01 16.10 -6.66
CA VAL A 208 -0.36 14.87 -6.19
C VAL A 208 0.91 15.20 -5.42
N ASP A 209 1.71 16.16 -5.89
CA ASP A 209 2.94 16.60 -5.22
C ASP A 209 2.66 17.04 -3.78
N THR A 210 1.60 17.84 -3.58
CA THR A 210 1.21 18.32 -2.24
C THR A 210 0.92 17.16 -1.29
N LEU A 211 0.13 16.17 -1.73
CA LEU A 211 -0.21 15.00 -0.92
C LEU A 211 0.99 14.09 -0.69
N ALA A 212 1.82 13.88 -1.71
CA ALA A 212 3.00 13.02 -1.62
C ALA A 212 4.06 13.61 -0.67
N LEU A 213 4.34 14.90 -0.75
CA LEU A 213 5.30 15.57 0.14
C LEU A 213 4.83 15.56 1.60
N GLU A 214 3.53 15.78 1.85
CA GLU A 214 2.97 15.66 3.21
C GLU A 214 3.02 14.21 3.71
N ALA A 215 2.75 13.22 2.85
CA ALA A 215 2.89 11.82 3.21
C ALA A 215 4.33 11.46 3.63
N ILE A 216 5.33 11.94 2.88
CA ILE A 216 6.75 11.77 3.22
C ILE A 216 7.04 12.38 4.59
N HIS A 217 6.61 13.63 4.81
CA HIS A 217 6.80 14.33 6.07
C HIS A 217 6.22 13.55 7.27
N LEU A 218 4.97 13.13 7.17
CA LEU A 218 4.30 12.38 8.22
C LEU A 218 4.97 11.01 8.49
N LEU A 219 5.41 10.29 7.46
CA LEU A 219 6.08 9.00 7.62
C LEU A 219 7.44 9.16 8.28
N PHE A 220 8.23 10.15 7.90
CA PHE A 220 9.53 10.40 8.53
C PHE A 220 9.40 10.75 10.02
N GLN A 221 8.37 11.50 10.40
CA GLN A 221 8.15 11.85 11.79
C GLN A 221 7.53 10.74 12.63
N ASN A 222 6.69 9.89 12.06
CA ASN A 222 5.83 9.04 12.86
C ASN A 222 6.08 7.53 12.68
N LEU A 223 6.69 7.07 11.57
CA LEU A 223 6.79 5.64 11.29
C LEU A 223 7.66 4.90 12.32
N LYS A 224 8.82 5.44 12.66
CA LYS A 224 9.69 4.85 13.67
C LYS A 224 9.03 4.90 15.05
N VAL A 225 8.49 6.04 15.45
CA VAL A 225 7.79 6.24 16.73
C VAL A 225 6.66 5.21 16.90
N SER A 226 5.79 5.10 15.89
CA SER A 226 4.64 4.17 15.93
C SER A 226 5.05 2.69 15.83
N THR A 227 6.25 2.40 15.33
CA THR A 227 6.80 1.04 15.29
C THR A 227 7.37 0.63 16.65
N GLU A 228 8.11 1.52 17.30
CA GLU A 228 8.72 1.32 18.62
C GLU A 228 7.69 1.37 19.75
N ASN A 229 6.66 2.24 19.61
CA ASN A 229 5.54 2.35 20.55
C ASN A 229 4.20 2.12 19.82
N PRO A 230 3.72 0.87 19.72
CA PRO A 230 2.47 0.55 19.04
C PRO A 230 1.22 1.18 19.65
N THR A 231 1.29 1.67 20.88
CA THR A 231 0.18 2.34 21.58
C THR A 231 0.16 3.86 21.38
N ASP A 232 1.13 4.42 20.70
CA ASP A 232 1.06 5.84 20.26
C ASP A 232 0.08 5.98 19.08
N LEU A 233 -1.19 6.10 19.43
CA LEU A 233 -2.30 6.17 18.46
C LEU A 233 -2.21 7.38 17.54
N LYS A 234 -1.63 8.49 18.01
CA LYS A 234 -1.43 9.68 17.19
C LYS A 234 -0.44 9.40 16.06
N SER A 235 0.72 8.85 16.38
CA SER A 235 1.72 8.50 15.36
C SER A 235 1.20 7.42 14.41
N ARG A 236 0.43 6.44 14.91
CA ARG A 236 -0.21 5.43 14.05
C ARG A 236 -1.23 6.05 13.11
N LEU A 237 -2.10 6.93 13.60
CA LEU A 237 -3.06 7.63 12.75
C LEU A 237 -2.37 8.46 11.68
N ASN A 238 -1.32 9.20 12.04
CA ASN A 238 -0.54 9.99 11.09
C ASN A 238 0.05 9.10 9.98
N CYS A 239 0.53 7.90 10.31
CA CYS A 239 1.01 6.94 9.32
C CYS A 239 -0.14 6.42 8.42
N GLN A 240 -1.35 6.17 8.95
CA GLN A 240 -2.51 5.78 8.15
C GLN A 240 -2.93 6.91 7.18
N LEU A 241 -2.95 8.15 7.65
CA LEU A 241 -3.24 9.32 6.81
C LEU A 241 -2.17 9.50 5.73
N ALA A 242 -0.90 9.32 6.08
CA ALA A 242 0.20 9.34 5.12
C ALA A 242 0.07 8.24 4.05
N ALA A 243 -0.32 7.01 4.44
CA ALA A 243 -0.59 5.93 3.50
C ALA A 243 -1.71 6.29 2.51
N TRP A 244 -2.78 6.92 2.98
CA TRP A 244 -3.85 7.42 2.12
C TRP A 244 -3.34 8.50 1.15
N MET A 245 -2.65 9.51 1.66
CA MET A 245 -2.09 10.60 0.84
C MET A 245 -1.08 10.08 -0.19
N SER A 246 -0.21 9.13 0.20
CA SER A 246 0.82 8.57 -0.68
C SER A 246 0.26 7.86 -1.90
N PHE A 247 -0.94 7.29 -1.76
CA PHE A 247 -1.57 6.53 -2.83
C PHE A 247 -2.52 7.34 -3.72
N ALA A 248 -2.88 8.55 -3.31
CA ALA A 248 -3.86 9.38 -4.00
C ALA A 248 -3.52 9.61 -5.49
N GLY A 249 -2.24 9.71 -5.82
CA GLY A 249 -1.79 10.02 -7.18
C GLY A 249 -1.31 8.84 -8.01
N VAL A 250 -1.15 7.65 -7.43
CA VAL A 250 -0.47 6.51 -8.09
C VAL A 250 -1.03 6.18 -9.48
N PHE A 251 -2.34 6.27 -9.69
CA PHE A 251 -2.96 5.98 -10.99
C PHE A 251 -2.93 7.16 -11.97
N SER A 252 -2.69 8.37 -11.50
CA SER A 252 -2.59 9.56 -12.34
C SER A 252 -1.15 9.83 -12.78
N VAL A 253 -0.18 9.53 -11.93
CA VAL A 253 1.24 9.82 -12.20
C VAL A 253 2.10 8.59 -12.46
N GLY A 254 1.58 7.40 -12.17
CA GLY A 254 2.30 6.12 -12.33
C GLY A 254 3.20 5.77 -11.14
N THR A 255 3.86 4.62 -11.27
CA THR A 255 4.90 4.14 -10.34
C THR A 255 6.23 4.04 -11.07
N GLY A 256 7.33 4.08 -10.33
CA GLY A 256 8.67 4.06 -10.90
C GLY A 256 9.38 2.70 -10.77
N LEU A 257 10.71 2.77 -10.84
CA LEU A 257 11.59 1.60 -10.95
C LEU A 257 11.61 0.76 -9.67
N SER A 258 11.50 1.36 -8.48
CA SER A 258 11.44 0.61 -7.22
C SER A 258 10.24 -0.33 -7.19
N HIS A 259 9.06 0.15 -7.64
CA HIS A 259 7.85 -0.66 -7.79
C HIS A 259 7.99 -1.72 -8.87
N SER A 260 8.58 -1.38 -10.02
CA SER A 260 8.78 -2.30 -11.14
C SER A 260 9.65 -3.49 -10.73
N ILE A 261 10.80 -3.23 -10.10
CA ILE A 261 11.67 -4.27 -9.52
C ILE A 261 10.93 -5.05 -8.43
N GLY A 262 10.28 -4.35 -7.50
CA GLY A 262 9.57 -4.95 -6.37
C GLY A 262 8.47 -5.94 -6.78
N ARG A 263 7.77 -5.70 -7.89
CA ARG A 263 6.78 -6.63 -8.44
C ARG A 263 7.41 -7.96 -8.87
N VAL A 264 8.55 -7.90 -9.54
CA VAL A 264 9.23 -9.10 -10.04
C VAL A 264 9.83 -9.92 -8.89
N ILE A 265 10.63 -9.28 -8.03
CA ILE A 265 11.30 -10.00 -6.93
C ILE A 265 10.31 -10.50 -5.87
N GLY A 266 9.29 -9.72 -5.56
CA GLY A 266 8.25 -10.10 -4.59
C GLY A 266 7.45 -11.33 -5.03
N ALA A 267 7.15 -11.44 -6.33
CA ALA A 267 6.43 -12.58 -6.88
C ALA A 267 7.25 -13.86 -6.90
N THR A 268 8.52 -13.77 -7.32
CA THR A 268 9.37 -14.94 -7.59
C THR A 268 10.01 -15.50 -6.32
N TRP A 269 10.44 -14.63 -5.39
CA TRP A 269 11.14 -15.03 -4.15
C TRP A 269 10.28 -14.92 -2.89
N ASN A 270 8.97 -14.73 -3.05
CA ASN A 270 8.02 -14.62 -1.93
C ASN A 270 8.43 -13.53 -0.91
N ILE A 271 9.03 -12.44 -1.40
CA ILE A 271 9.42 -11.31 -0.56
C ILE A 271 8.19 -10.41 -0.37
N PRO A 272 7.83 -10.03 0.88
CA PRO A 272 6.74 -9.09 1.12
C PRO A 272 6.97 -7.76 0.40
N HIS A 273 5.93 -7.18 -0.23
CA HIS A 273 6.06 -5.96 -1.03
C HIS A 273 6.67 -4.78 -0.27
N GLY A 274 6.38 -4.63 1.02
CA GLY A 274 7.01 -3.59 1.83
C GLY A 274 8.53 -3.79 1.98
N ILE A 275 8.97 -5.03 2.06
CA ILE A 275 10.40 -5.37 2.15
C ILE A 275 11.11 -5.08 0.82
N THR A 276 10.46 -5.32 -0.34
CA THR A 276 11.09 -4.98 -1.63
C THR A 276 11.42 -3.50 -1.72
N SER A 277 10.51 -2.63 -1.25
CA SER A 277 10.73 -1.18 -1.17
C SER A 277 11.85 -0.81 -0.19
N CYS A 278 11.96 -1.50 0.96
CA CYS A 278 13.07 -1.30 1.89
C CYS A 278 14.45 -1.60 1.25
N ILE A 279 14.49 -2.53 0.30
CA ILE A 279 15.72 -2.93 -0.39
C ILE A 279 16.06 -1.96 -1.52
N THR A 280 15.08 -1.52 -2.32
CA THR A 280 15.34 -0.86 -3.61
C THR A 280 15.25 0.66 -3.58
N LEU A 281 14.37 1.23 -2.73
CA LEU A 281 13.98 2.65 -2.85
C LEU A 281 15.16 3.62 -2.77
N SER A 282 16.01 3.51 -1.74
CA SER A 282 17.14 4.43 -1.56
C SER A 282 18.14 4.40 -2.71
N GLU A 283 18.40 3.22 -3.30
CA GLU A 283 19.32 3.11 -4.44
C GLU A 283 18.71 3.62 -5.74
N VAL A 284 17.39 3.45 -5.93
CA VAL A 284 16.67 4.09 -7.04
C VAL A 284 16.73 5.60 -6.90
N MET A 285 16.49 6.15 -5.70
CA MET A 285 16.61 7.59 -5.44
C MET A 285 18.03 8.12 -5.72
N ARG A 286 19.09 7.38 -5.38
CA ARG A 286 20.48 7.79 -5.70
C ARG A 286 20.70 7.88 -7.21
N MET A 287 20.12 6.97 -7.97
CA MET A 287 20.20 7.01 -9.42
C MET A 287 19.40 8.20 -9.98
N GLU A 288 18.20 8.44 -9.45
CA GLU A 288 17.35 9.55 -9.86
C GLU A 288 17.89 10.93 -9.43
N ALA A 289 18.77 11.01 -8.43
CA ALA A 289 19.37 12.25 -7.96
C ALA A 289 20.15 13.01 -9.06
N THR A 290 20.68 12.30 -10.04
CA THR A 290 21.35 12.90 -11.20
C THR A 290 20.40 13.26 -12.35
N ARG A 291 19.20 12.69 -12.37
CA ARG A 291 18.19 12.88 -13.44
C ARG A 291 17.14 13.92 -13.07
N ASN A 292 16.74 13.90 -11.80
CA ASN A 292 15.63 14.69 -11.25
C ASN A 292 16.03 15.40 -9.95
N PRO A 293 17.19 16.12 -9.88
CA PRO A 293 17.72 16.64 -8.62
C PRO A 293 16.77 17.62 -7.93
N GLU A 294 16.11 18.52 -8.67
CA GLU A 294 15.18 19.49 -8.08
C GLU A 294 13.98 18.80 -7.44
N ARG A 295 13.46 17.75 -8.08
CA ARG A 295 12.32 16.99 -7.55
C ARG A 295 12.69 16.24 -6.26
N LEU A 296 13.85 15.59 -6.24
CA LEU A 296 14.32 14.87 -5.05
C LEU A 296 14.74 15.83 -3.92
N ALA A 297 15.20 17.05 -4.24
CA ALA A 297 15.46 18.07 -3.23
C ALA A 297 14.18 18.45 -2.43
N LEU A 298 12.99 18.41 -3.07
CA LEU A 298 11.72 18.61 -2.36
C LEU A 298 11.47 17.48 -1.34
N ILE A 299 11.89 16.27 -1.66
CA ILE A 299 11.81 15.13 -0.73
C ILE A 299 12.69 15.36 0.50
N ALA A 300 13.95 15.80 0.31
CA ALA A 300 14.83 16.17 1.43
C ALA A 300 14.18 17.19 2.37
N LYS A 301 13.52 18.19 1.79
CA LYS A 301 12.78 19.19 2.59
C LYS A 301 11.61 18.57 3.35
N ALA A 302 10.86 17.67 2.72
CA ALA A 302 9.74 16.96 3.35
C ALA A 302 10.21 16.03 4.48
N GLU A 303 11.42 15.44 4.37
CA GLU A 303 12.10 14.71 5.44
C GLU A 303 12.47 15.58 6.65
N GLY A 304 12.36 16.90 6.52
CA GLY A 304 12.71 17.86 7.58
C GLY A 304 14.14 18.40 7.51
N LYS A 305 14.86 18.17 6.38
CA LYS A 305 16.22 18.67 6.20
C LYS A 305 16.24 20.16 5.81
N ASN A 306 17.21 20.89 6.31
CA ASN A 306 17.47 22.24 5.83
C ASN A 306 18.28 22.19 4.54
N ILE A 307 17.65 22.56 3.43
CA ILE A 307 18.26 22.57 2.09
C ILE A 307 18.56 23.99 1.59
N GLU A 308 18.47 25.01 2.44
CA GLU A 308 18.73 26.39 2.04
C GLU A 308 20.21 26.54 1.65
N GLY A 309 20.47 27.00 0.43
CA GLY A 309 21.82 27.15 -0.12
C GLY A 309 22.51 25.83 -0.49
N VAL A 310 21.83 24.68 -0.36
CA VAL A 310 22.38 23.37 -0.79
C VAL A 310 22.09 23.16 -2.27
N PRO A 311 23.09 22.75 -3.10
CA PRO A 311 22.84 22.37 -4.48
C PRO A 311 21.82 21.23 -4.56
N SER A 312 20.91 21.28 -5.57
CA SER A 312 19.80 20.32 -5.69
C SER A 312 20.27 18.86 -5.75
N GLU A 313 21.36 18.56 -6.48
CA GLU A 313 21.90 17.22 -6.57
C GLU A 313 22.38 16.70 -5.19
N LYS A 314 23.03 17.57 -4.40
CA LYS A 314 23.44 17.20 -3.04
C LYS A 314 22.24 16.97 -2.14
N ALA A 315 21.24 17.85 -2.17
CA ALA A 315 19.99 17.68 -1.42
C ALA A 315 19.24 16.39 -1.82
N ALA A 316 19.25 16.05 -3.11
CA ALA A 316 18.69 14.82 -3.63
C ALA A 316 19.38 13.56 -3.09
N LEU A 317 20.71 13.56 -3.02
CA LEU A 317 21.48 12.46 -2.40
C LEU A 317 21.23 12.36 -0.90
N GLU A 318 21.11 13.50 -0.20
CA GLU A 318 20.75 13.53 1.21
C GLU A 318 19.34 12.96 1.44
N ALA A 319 18.37 13.16 0.52
CA ALA A 319 17.07 12.50 0.60
C ALA A 319 17.18 10.98 0.52
N ALA A 320 17.97 10.45 -0.43
CA ALA A 320 18.21 9.02 -0.54
C ALA A 320 18.88 8.43 0.71
N ASP A 321 19.81 9.18 1.32
CA ASP A 321 20.45 8.81 2.59
C ASP A 321 19.43 8.79 3.74
N GLY A 322 18.52 9.77 3.79
CA GLY A 322 17.45 9.81 4.78
C GLY A 322 16.55 8.58 4.73
N VAL A 323 16.14 8.16 3.54
CA VAL A 323 15.38 6.91 3.36
C VAL A 323 16.17 5.69 3.80
N ALA A 324 17.47 5.58 3.44
CA ALA A 324 18.32 4.48 3.86
C ALA A 324 18.47 4.42 5.39
N ASP A 325 18.61 5.58 6.05
CA ASP A 325 18.74 5.70 7.50
C ASP A 325 17.42 5.33 8.20
N LEU A 326 16.27 5.73 7.65
CA LEU A 326 14.98 5.33 8.18
C LEU A 326 14.80 3.81 8.11
N VAL A 327 15.09 3.18 6.96
CA VAL A 327 15.03 1.72 6.80
C VAL A 327 15.95 1.02 7.78
N ARG A 328 17.17 1.54 7.97
CA ARG A 328 18.13 1.02 8.95
C ARG A 328 17.63 1.17 10.38
N GLY A 329 17.11 2.34 10.72
CA GLY A 329 16.56 2.62 12.05
C GLY A 329 15.34 1.78 12.41
N LEU A 330 14.61 1.27 11.40
CA LEU A 330 13.50 0.33 11.56
C LEU A 330 13.94 -1.15 11.61
N GLY A 331 15.25 -1.45 11.49
CA GLY A 331 15.77 -2.82 11.48
C GLY A 331 15.43 -3.62 10.22
N LEU A 332 15.16 -2.93 9.09
CA LEU A 332 14.70 -3.56 7.84
C LEU A 332 15.80 -3.61 6.76
N SER A 333 17.05 -3.29 7.11
CA SER A 333 18.20 -3.31 6.19
C SER A 333 18.61 -4.72 5.84
N LYS A 334 17.98 -5.31 4.82
CA LYS A 334 18.34 -6.61 4.24
C LYS A 334 18.72 -6.46 2.78
N ARG A 335 19.46 -7.43 2.27
CA ARG A 335 19.87 -7.51 0.87
C ARG A 335 19.15 -8.66 0.16
N LEU A 336 19.12 -8.64 -1.17
CA LEU A 336 18.48 -9.68 -1.95
C LEU A 336 19.02 -11.09 -1.66
N ARG A 337 20.35 -11.22 -1.44
CA ARG A 337 20.99 -12.47 -1.06
C ARG A 337 20.48 -13.06 0.25
N ASP A 338 20.00 -12.22 1.18
CA ASP A 338 19.45 -12.67 2.46
C ASP A 338 18.10 -13.40 2.30
N TYR A 339 17.51 -13.30 1.11
CA TYR A 339 16.29 -14.01 0.68
C TYR A 339 16.58 -15.18 -0.26
N GLY A 340 17.85 -15.64 -0.34
CA GLY A 340 18.25 -16.78 -1.15
C GLY A 340 18.41 -16.48 -2.65
N MET A 341 18.38 -15.21 -3.04
CA MET A 341 18.59 -14.80 -4.42
C MET A 341 20.07 -14.96 -4.81
N ARG A 342 20.33 -15.59 -5.95
CA ARG A 342 21.69 -15.76 -6.47
C ARG A 342 22.05 -14.61 -7.41
N LYS A 343 23.34 -14.35 -7.55
CA LYS A 343 23.84 -13.28 -8.42
C LYS A 343 23.42 -13.49 -9.88
N ASP A 344 23.37 -14.73 -10.32
CA ASP A 344 22.97 -15.10 -11.70
C ASP A 344 21.50 -14.83 -11.98
N ASP A 345 20.65 -14.70 -10.93
CA ASP A 345 19.24 -14.37 -11.07
C ASP A 345 19.01 -12.90 -11.47
N LEU A 346 19.96 -11.99 -11.15
CA LEU A 346 19.80 -10.54 -11.34
C LEU A 346 19.51 -10.15 -12.79
N GLN A 347 20.22 -10.77 -13.75
CA GLN A 347 19.99 -10.50 -15.17
C GLN A 347 18.59 -10.94 -15.63
N LYS A 348 18.11 -12.07 -15.13
CA LYS A 348 16.76 -12.55 -15.43
C LYS A 348 15.72 -11.58 -14.88
N ILE A 349 15.87 -11.17 -13.61
CA ILE A 349 14.98 -10.19 -12.98
C ILE A 349 14.94 -8.89 -13.78
N ALA A 350 16.09 -8.37 -14.16
CA ALA A 350 16.18 -7.13 -14.93
C ALA A 350 15.46 -7.22 -16.28
N ARG A 351 15.47 -8.38 -16.94
CA ARG A 351 14.72 -8.61 -18.20
C ARG A 351 13.21 -8.71 -18.00
N ASP A 352 12.77 -9.17 -16.82
CA ASP A 352 11.35 -9.29 -16.46
C ASP A 352 10.76 -7.94 -15.99
N VAL A 353 11.60 -6.93 -15.72
CA VAL A 353 11.20 -5.53 -15.60
C VAL A 353 10.96 -4.96 -17.00
N ASP A 354 10.19 -3.88 -17.12
CA ASP A 354 9.91 -3.23 -18.40
C ASP A 354 11.21 -3.02 -19.20
N SER A 355 11.18 -3.29 -20.50
CA SER A 355 12.36 -3.29 -21.38
C SER A 355 13.14 -1.96 -21.36
N HIS A 356 12.43 -0.85 -21.16
CA HIS A 356 13.05 0.48 -21.09
C HIS A 356 13.82 0.70 -19.78
N GLU A 357 13.45 0.00 -18.70
CA GLU A 357 14.05 0.10 -17.37
C GLU A 357 15.09 -1.00 -17.09
N SER A 358 15.25 -1.98 -17.98
CA SER A 358 16.03 -3.21 -17.72
C SER A 358 17.50 -2.93 -17.35
N ALA A 359 18.17 -1.98 -18.02
CA ALA A 359 19.56 -1.64 -17.73
C ALA A 359 19.73 -0.97 -16.34
N ASP A 360 18.81 -0.08 -16.00
CA ASP A 360 18.80 0.60 -14.71
C ASP A 360 18.40 -0.38 -13.60
N ALA A 361 17.42 -1.25 -13.85
CA ALA A 361 17.06 -2.32 -12.93
C ALA A 361 18.27 -3.20 -12.57
N LEU A 362 19.07 -3.61 -13.57
CA LEU A 362 20.27 -4.41 -13.31
C LEU A 362 21.28 -3.68 -12.41
N ARG A 363 21.54 -2.39 -12.68
CA ARG A 363 22.44 -1.56 -11.87
C ARG A 363 21.98 -1.48 -10.41
N ILE A 364 20.66 -1.29 -10.19
CA ILE A 364 20.09 -1.26 -8.84
C ILE A 364 20.21 -2.63 -8.17
N LEU A 365 19.81 -3.70 -8.86
CA LEU A 365 19.87 -5.07 -8.34
C LEU A 365 21.29 -5.48 -7.90
N GLU A 366 22.33 -5.09 -8.67
CA GLU A 366 23.73 -5.34 -8.31
C GLU A 366 24.15 -4.62 -7.02
N LYS A 367 23.67 -3.40 -6.79
CA LYS A 367 23.98 -2.62 -5.58
C LYS A 367 23.30 -3.18 -4.33
N VAL A 368 22.11 -3.73 -4.47
CA VAL A 368 21.28 -4.21 -3.34
C VAL A 368 21.40 -5.73 -3.12
N TRP A 369 22.17 -6.43 -3.93
CA TRP A 369 22.46 -7.87 -3.77
C TRP A 369 23.52 -8.12 -2.68
#